data_c7455e38d4ffedf9a10b3f1ead6b30db
#
_entry.id   c7455e38d4ffedf9a10b3f1ead6b30db
#
_cell.length_a   1.000
_cell.length_b   1.000
_cell.length_c   1.000
_cell.angle_alpha   90.00
_cell.angle_beta   90.00
_cell.angle_gamma   90.00
#
_symmetry.space_group_name_H-M   'P 1'
#
loop_
_entity.id
_entity.type
_entity.pdbx_description
1 polymer ?
#
loop_
_entity_poly.entity_id
_entity_poly.type
_entity_poly.pdbx_seq_one_letter_code
_entity_poly.pdbx_strand_id
1 'polypeptide(L)'
;AAMHVYPDSHPRARKAQADVEDSDLSRHPNAAALPPPQRVRLAAGDALFVPAFWFHHVRALSPSISLNVFSESPIKRAAAAALAAPPPLHDAWPAPLNRRALEHLLRATFTKIGDGLGEAPPAPAAFVAEMLAARFAPLAAEEGAPTAAPPPQSRRRRAPPVPSWDDLEPALEAHAAECASAFARLRDAARRRAAATDDVDAAAADEYAAGVAQLTAAHLVELLALRAFGPARLQEELAVIAELS
;
A
#
# COMPACT_ATOMS: atom_id res chain seq x y z
N ALA A 1 7.60 4.81 8.86
CA ALA A 1 6.34 4.50 9.55
C ALA A 1 5.44 3.74 8.58
N ALA A 2 5.18 2.48 8.85
CA ALA A 2 4.26 1.69 8.03
C ALA A 2 2.84 2.22 8.22
N MET A 3 2.31 2.90 7.21
CA MET A 3 0.90 3.23 7.18
C MET A 3 0.15 1.97 6.77
N HIS A 4 -0.58 1.36 7.69
CA HIS A 4 -1.42 0.20 7.38
C HIS A 4 -2.62 0.67 6.56
N VAL A 5 -2.53 0.49 5.25
CA VAL A 5 -3.65 0.72 4.33
C VAL A 5 -4.14 -0.63 3.89
N TYR A 6 -5.25 -1.08 4.46
CA TYR A 6 -5.94 -2.27 3.96
C TYR A 6 -6.83 -1.89 2.78
N PRO A 7 -6.94 -2.73 1.75
CA PRO A 7 -7.99 -2.58 0.75
C PRO A 7 -9.37 -2.50 1.44
N ASP A 8 -10.25 -1.64 0.94
CA ASP A 8 -11.60 -1.43 1.52
C ASP A 8 -12.41 -2.73 1.67
N SER A 9 -12.09 -3.73 0.88
CA SER A 9 -12.69 -5.06 0.91
C SER A 9 -12.04 -6.02 1.91
N HIS A 10 -10.95 -5.63 2.59
CA HIS A 10 -10.30 -6.49 3.59
C HIS A 10 -11.17 -6.56 4.85
N PRO A 11 -11.39 -7.76 5.45
CA PRO A 11 -12.22 -7.92 6.66
C PRO A 11 -11.71 -7.10 7.85
N ARG A 12 -10.43 -6.76 7.87
CA ARG A 12 -9.75 -5.95 8.88
C ARG A 12 -9.42 -4.53 8.40
N ALA A 13 -10.16 -3.98 7.44
CA ALA A 13 -9.93 -2.65 6.86
C ALA A 13 -10.07 -1.48 7.85
N ARG A 14 -10.14 -1.76 9.14
CA ARG A 14 -10.05 -0.73 10.17
C ARG A 14 -8.60 -0.26 10.24
N LYS A 15 -8.38 1.00 9.93
CA LYS A 15 -7.10 1.68 10.13
C LYS A 15 -6.70 1.49 11.58
N ALA A 16 -5.57 0.83 11.83
CA ALA A 16 -4.98 0.81 13.16
C ALA A 16 -4.64 2.26 13.50
N GLN A 17 -5.32 2.80 14.50
CA GLN A 17 -5.01 4.13 15.01
C GLN A 17 -4.03 3.94 16.16
N ALA A 18 -2.79 4.42 15.96
CA ALA A 18 -1.87 4.59 17.06
C ALA A 18 -2.29 5.84 17.85
N ASP A 19 -2.34 5.74 19.16
CA ASP A 19 -2.37 6.95 19.99
C ASP A 19 -1.04 7.68 19.81
N VAL A 20 -1.10 8.88 19.25
CA VAL A 20 0.11 9.67 18.94
C VAL A 20 0.68 10.34 20.20
N GLU A 21 -0.13 10.51 21.25
CA GLU A 21 0.31 11.11 22.52
C GLU A 21 0.86 10.06 23.49
N ASP A 22 0.35 8.83 23.44
CA ASP A 22 0.80 7.69 24.26
C ASP A 22 0.89 6.44 23.37
N SER A 23 1.89 6.44 22.48
CA SER A 23 2.06 5.38 21.49
C SER A 23 2.48 4.08 22.18
N ASP A 24 1.68 3.03 22.00
CA ASP A 24 2.09 1.68 22.37
C ASP A 24 3.20 1.19 21.42
N LEU A 25 4.45 1.35 21.88
CA LEU A 25 5.63 0.96 21.11
C LEU A 25 5.76 -0.56 20.95
N SER A 26 5.07 -1.36 21.76
CA SER A 26 5.05 -2.81 21.59
C SER A 26 4.22 -3.20 20.34
N ARG A 27 3.17 -2.45 20.08
CA ARG A 27 2.31 -2.62 18.88
C ARG A 27 2.82 -1.85 17.66
N HIS A 28 3.52 -0.75 17.89
CA HIS A 28 4.01 0.15 16.84
C HIS A 28 5.50 0.48 17.04
N PRO A 29 6.42 -0.51 16.97
CA PRO A 29 7.84 -0.31 17.29
C PRO A 29 8.51 0.77 16.42
N ASN A 30 8.07 0.92 15.19
CA ASN A 30 8.59 1.94 14.27
C ASN A 30 8.19 3.37 14.66
N ALA A 31 7.22 3.54 15.57
CA ALA A 31 6.85 4.86 16.07
C ALA A 31 7.97 5.50 16.90
N ALA A 32 8.84 4.69 17.52
CA ALA A 32 10.01 5.17 18.25
C ALA A 32 11.07 5.85 17.37
N ALA A 33 11.10 5.49 16.06
CA ALA A 33 12.04 6.06 15.09
C ALA A 33 11.50 7.34 14.41
N LEU A 34 10.27 7.75 14.70
CA LEU A 34 9.71 8.97 14.12
C LEU A 34 10.41 10.20 14.69
N PRO A 35 10.69 11.23 13.88
CA PRO A 35 11.17 12.49 14.37
C PRO A 35 10.13 13.15 15.29
N PRO A 36 10.55 14.04 16.20
CA PRO A 36 9.63 14.76 17.07
C PRO A 36 8.51 15.44 16.25
N PRO A 37 7.24 15.36 16.70
CA PRO A 37 6.13 15.95 15.95
C PRO A 37 6.21 17.48 15.96
N GLN A 38 5.91 18.07 14.83
CA GLN A 38 5.64 19.51 14.77
C GLN A 38 4.30 19.79 15.45
N ARG A 39 4.28 20.65 16.45
CA ARG A 39 3.05 21.03 17.16
C ARG A 39 2.60 22.41 16.70
N VAL A 40 1.39 22.48 16.19
CA VAL A 40 0.78 23.72 15.72
C VAL A 40 -0.51 23.97 16.51
N ARG A 41 -0.69 25.17 17.02
CA ARG A 41 -1.94 25.61 17.64
C ARG A 41 -2.67 26.52 16.66
N LEU A 42 -3.92 26.19 16.35
CA LEU A 42 -4.76 26.95 15.44
C LEU A 42 -5.79 27.75 16.23
N ALA A 43 -5.97 28.99 15.86
CA ALA A 43 -7.05 29.86 16.32
C ALA A 43 -8.16 29.95 15.27
N ALA A 44 -9.27 30.57 15.61
CA ALA A 44 -10.34 30.80 14.65
C ALA A 44 -9.84 31.70 13.49
N GLY A 45 -10.07 31.26 12.26
CA GLY A 45 -9.59 31.92 11.04
C GLY A 45 -8.25 31.41 10.50
N ASP A 46 -7.53 30.59 11.26
CA ASP A 46 -6.29 30.00 10.78
C ASP A 46 -6.55 28.86 9.78
N ALA A 47 -5.63 28.68 8.86
CA ALA A 47 -5.59 27.55 7.92
C ALA A 47 -4.26 26.80 8.05
N LEU A 48 -4.33 25.48 8.11
CA LEU A 48 -3.14 24.59 8.14
C LEU A 48 -3.11 23.76 6.87
N PHE A 49 -1.99 23.81 6.17
CA PHE A 49 -1.72 22.87 5.09
C PHE A 49 -0.99 21.66 5.64
N VAL A 50 -1.59 20.47 5.47
CA VAL A 50 -0.97 19.19 5.79
C VAL A 50 -0.56 18.52 4.49
N PRO A 51 0.76 18.29 4.24
CA PRO A 51 1.20 17.64 3.03
C PRO A 51 0.66 16.21 2.89
N ALA A 52 0.60 15.70 1.65
CA ALA A 52 0.22 14.31 1.41
C ALA A 52 1.18 13.35 2.15
N PHE A 53 0.64 12.27 2.69
CA PHE A 53 1.37 11.23 3.46
C PHE A 53 1.97 11.67 4.80
N TRP A 54 1.64 12.87 5.27
CA TRP A 54 2.01 13.28 6.62
C TRP A 54 1.05 12.69 7.65
N PHE A 55 1.63 12.04 8.66
CA PHE A 55 0.87 11.64 9.84
C PHE A 55 0.46 12.90 10.60
N HIS A 56 -0.79 12.94 11.00
CA HIS A 56 -1.31 14.06 11.77
C HIS A 56 -2.34 13.59 12.79
N HIS A 57 -2.33 14.26 13.93
CA HIS A 57 -3.32 14.11 14.98
C HIS A 57 -3.90 15.48 15.29
N VAL A 58 -5.21 15.54 15.45
CA VAL A 58 -5.91 16.79 15.74
C VAL A 58 -6.66 16.61 17.06
N ARG A 59 -6.35 17.47 18.03
CA ARG A 59 -7.05 17.54 19.31
C ARG A 59 -7.76 18.87 19.44
N ALA A 60 -9.08 18.86 19.69
CA ALA A 60 -9.84 20.05 20.00
C ALA A 60 -9.51 20.48 21.45
N LEU A 61 -9.05 21.73 21.63
CA LEU A 61 -8.75 22.33 22.93
C LEU A 61 -9.96 23.05 23.52
N SER A 62 -10.94 23.38 22.69
CA SER A 62 -12.23 23.97 23.03
C SER A 62 -13.25 23.54 21.97
N PRO A 63 -14.56 23.69 22.21
CA PRO A 63 -15.57 23.49 21.16
C PRO A 63 -15.20 24.29 19.90
N SER A 64 -15.05 23.60 18.77
CA SER A 64 -14.58 24.20 17.51
C SER A 64 -15.19 23.47 16.31
N ILE A 65 -15.26 24.21 15.19
CA ILE A 65 -15.65 23.67 13.89
C ILE A 65 -14.47 23.86 12.96
N SER A 66 -14.09 22.81 12.24
CA SER A 66 -13.06 22.86 11.19
C SER A 66 -13.64 22.43 9.85
N LEU A 67 -13.20 23.08 8.78
CA LEU A 67 -13.48 22.69 7.40
C LEU A 67 -12.23 22.06 6.81
N ASN A 68 -12.32 20.82 6.34
CA ASN A 68 -11.21 20.13 5.69
C ASN A 68 -11.43 20.13 4.17
N VAL A 69 -10.45 20.66 3.44
CA VAL A 69 -10.42 20.60 1.98
C VAL A 69 -9.32 19.66 1.55
N PHE A 70 -9.69 18.56 0.91
CA PHE A 70 -8.73 17.60 0.38
C PHE A 70 -8.44 17.94 -1.07
N SER A 71 -7.19 18.32 -1.36
CA SER A 71 -6.71 18.49 -2.74
C SER A 71 -5.99 17.25 -3.22
N GLU A 72 -6.13 16.91 -4.50
CA GLU A 72 -5.33 15.87 -5.10
C GLU A 72 -3.92 16.38 -5.39
N SER A 73 -2.92 15.77 -4.73
CA SER A 73 -1.53 16.03 -5.08
C SER A 73 -1.11 15.24 -6.34
N PRO A 74 -0.09 15.71 -7.09
CA PRO A 74 0.48 14.93 -8.20
C PRO A 74 0.91 13.52 -7.79
N ILE A 75 1.47 13.37 -6.58
CA ILE A 75 1.88 12.08 -6.01
C ILE A 75 0.66 11.17 -5.81
N LYS A 76 -0.41 11.67 -5.20
CA LYS A 76 -1.64 10.90 -4.98
C LYS A 76 -2.25 10.43 -6.29
N ARG A 77 -2.30 11.31 -7.32
CA ARG A 77 -2.78 10.92 -8.65
C ARG A 77 -1.91 9.87 -9.29
N ALA A 78 -0.59 10.00 -9.20
CA ALA A 78 0.35 9.03 -9.75
C ALA A 78 0.26 7.68 -9.03
N ALA A 79 0.15 7.67 -7.68
CA ALA A 79 -0.08 6.45 -6.90
C ALA A 79 -1.42 5.79 -7.28
N ALA A 80 -2.50 6.57 -7.37
CA ALA A 80 -3.80 6.05 -7.79
C ALA A 80 -3.74 5.46 -9.21
N ALA A 81 -3.03 6.09 -10.14
CA ALA A 81 -2.83 5.57 -11.49
C ALA A 81 -2.05 4.24 -11.50
N ALA A 82 -1.06 4.07 -10.61
CA ALA A 82 -0.31 2.82 -10.47
C ALA A 82 -1.18 1.66 -9.95
N LEU A 83 -2.25 1.96 -9.24
CA LEU A 83 -3.16 0.99 -8.64
C LEU A 83 -4.47 0.82 -9.43
N ALA A 84 -4.70 1.62 -10.48
CA ALA A 84 -6.00 1.68 -11.16
C ALA A 84 -6.22 0.56 -12.17
N ALA A 85 -5.15 0.06 -12.78
CA ALA A 85 -5.27 -0.96 -13.82
C ALA A 85 -5.75 -2.29 -13.22
N PRO A 86 -6.87 -2.86 -13.70
CA PRO A 86 -7.34 -4.15 -13.20
C PRO A 86 -6.36 -5.25 -13.63
N PRO A 87 -5.79 -6.00 -12.67
CA PRO A 87 -4.90 -7.10 -13.02
C PRO A 87 -5.67 -8.24 -13.69
N PRO A 88 -5.03 -8.99 -14.59
CA PRO A 88 -5.61 -10.17 -15.22
C PRO A 88 -5.63 -11.36 -14.25
N LEU A 89 -6.31 -11.21 -13.11
CA LEU A 89 -6.46 -12.19 -12.04
C LEU A 89 -7.91 -12.26 -11.61
N HIS A 90 -8.36 -13.41 -11.12
CA HIS A 90 -9.72 -13.57 -10.65
C HIS A 90 -9.83 -14.61 -9.54
N ASP A 91 -10.48 -14.27 -8.43
CA ASP A 91 -10.63 -15.12 -7.23
C ASP A 91 -11.42 -16.40 -7.42
N ALA A 92 -12.19 -16.51 -8.53
CA ALA A 92 -12.89 -17.75 -8.90
C ALA A 92 -11.99 -18.74 -9.69
N TRP A 93 -10.78 -18.37 -10.08
CA TRP A 93 -9.85 -19.27 -10.74
C TRP A 93 -9.17 -20.21 -9.74
N PRO A 94 -8.66 -21.38 -10.19
CA PRO A 94 -7.93 -22.30 -9.32
C PRO A 94 -6.76 -21.63 -8.60
N ALA A 95 -6.64 -21.87 -7.30
CA ALA A 95 -5.57 -21.27 -6.50
C ALA A 95 -4.15 -21.51 -7.02
N PRO A 96 -3.79 -22.71 -7.52
CA PRO A 96 -2.46 -22.94 -8.11
C PRO A 96 -2.18 -22.04 -9.33
N LEU A 97 -3.20 -21.78 -10.18
CA LEU A 97 -3.05 -20.87 -11.30
C LEU A 97 -2.85 -19.43 -10.83
N ASN A 98 -3.67 -18.99 -9.88
CA ASN A 98 -3.56 -17.65 -9.30
C ASN A 98 -2.22 -17.42 -8.59
N ARG A 99 -1.68 -18.41 -7.85
CA ARG A 99 -0.35 -18.31 -7.23
C ARG A 99 0.74 -18.13 -8.29
N ARG A 100 0.77 -19.00 -9.29
CA ARG A 100 1.72 -18.91 -10.39
C ARG A 100 1.63 -17.57 -11.11
N ALA A 101 0.40 -17.12 -11.39
CA ALA A 101 0.17 -15.84 -12.06
C ALA A 101 0.60 -14.65 -11.20
N LEU A 102 0.29 -14.65 -9.90
CA LEU A 102 0.69 -13.58 -8.99
C LEU A 102 2.21 -13.55 -8.80
N GLU A 103 2.86 -14.69 -8.62
CA GLU A 103 4.32 -14.79 -8.53
C GLU A 103 5.00 -14.26 -9.80
N HIS A 104 4.54 -14.69 -10.97
CA HIS A 104 5.04 -14.20 -12.26
C HIS A 104 4.87 -12.68 -12.38
N LEU A 105 3.67 -12.17 -12.07
CA LEU A 105 3.36 -10.74 -12.16
C LEU A 105 4.21 -9.91 -11.20
N LEU A 106 4.39 -10.36 -9.97
CA LEU A 106 5.26 -9.67 -9.00
C LEU A 106 6.71 -9.66 -9.50
N ARG A 107 7.24 -10.80 -9.94
CA ARG A 107 8.60 -10.88 -10.48
C ARG A 107 8.78 -9.95 -11.68
N ALA A 108 7.89 -10.01 -12.67
CA ALA A 108 7.94 -9.15 -13.85
C ALA A 108 7.83 -7.65 -13.49
N THR A 109 6.95 -7.30 -12.56
CA THR A 109 6.75 -5.92 -12.13
C THR A 109 7.99 -5.40 -11.39
N PHE A 110 8.51 -6.14 -10.41
CA PHE A 110 9.67 -5.71 -9.62
C PHE A 110 10.93 -5.62 -10.50
N THR A 111 11.13 -6.54 -11.43
CA THR A 111 12.23 -6.48 -12.40
C THR A 111 12.14 -5.21 -13.26
N LYS A 112 10.93 -4.84 -13.72
CA LYS A 112 10.73 -3.65 -14.56
C LYS A 112 10.80 -2.33 -13.79
N ILE A 113 10.42 -2.32 -12.51
CA ILE A 113 10.58 -1.15 -11.64
C ILE A 113 12.07 -0.93 -11.33
N GLY A 114 12.86 -2.00 -11.24
CA GLY A 114 14.29 -1.95 -10.98
C GLY A 114 14.61 -1.21 -9.68
N ASP A 115 15.66 -0.37 -9.72
CA ASP A 115 16.16 0.42 -8.59
C ASP A 115 15.13 1.43 -8.03
N GLY A 116 13.93 1.43 -8.61
CA GLY A 116 12.83 2.29 -8.17
C GLY A 116 12.30 2.06 -6.77
N LEU A 117 12.62 0.92 -6.19
CA LEU A 117 12.23 0.56 -4.82
C LEU A 117 13.39 0.70 -3.81
N GLY A 118 14.55 1.22 -4.22
CA GLY A 118 15.75 1.36 -3.41
C GLY A 118 17.01 0.97 -4.17
N GLU A 119 18.17 1.01 -3.53
CA GLU A 119 19.47 0.70 -4.15
C GLU A 119 19.58 -0.76 -4.63
N ALA A 120 18.89 -1.68 -3.97
CA ALA A 120 18.75 -3.07 -4.39
C ALA A 120 17.28 -3.47 -4.21
N PRO A 121 16.50 -3.59 -5.29
CA PRO A 121 15.12 -4.04 -5.17
C PRO A 121 15.11 -5.41 -4.53
N PRO A 122 14.36 -5.61 -3.43
CA PRO A 122 14.29 -6.90 -2.78
C PRO A 122 13.65 -7.91 -3.75
N ALA A 123 14.07 -9.18 -3.65
CA ALA A 123 13.34 -10.23 -4.33
C ALA A 123 11.85 -10.16 -3.92
N PRO A 124 10.89 -10.40 -4.84
CA PRO A 124 9.47 -10.26 -4.55
C PRO A 124 9.03 -11.00 -3.27
N ALA A 125 9.55 -12.19 -3.01
CA ALA A 125 9.26 -12.96 -1.80
C ALA A 125 9.74 -12.25 -0.52
N ALA A 126 10.96 -11.72 -0.51
CA ALA A 126 11.50 -10.96 0.62
C ALA A 126 10.67 -9.68 0.88
N PHE A 127 10.28 -8.96 -0.17
CA PHE A 127 9.41 -7.79 -0.04
C PHE A 127 8.04 -8.16 0.56
N VAL A 128 7.44 -9.27 0.12
CA VAL A 128 6.17 -9.76 0.65
C VAL A 128 6.32 -10.17 2.12
N ALA A 129 7.43 -10.83 2.49
CA ALA A 129 7.70 -11.21 3.88
C ALA A 129 7.82 -9.99 4.81
N GLU A 130 8.59 -8.97 4.40
CA GLU A 130 8.70 -7.71 5.14
C GLU A 130 7.36 -6.98 5.25
N MET A 131 6.60 -6.93 4.17
CA MET A 131 5.27 -6.33 4.15
C MET A 131 4.31 -7.06 5.12
N LEU A 132 4.34 -8.40 5.16
CA LEU A 132 3.53 -9.19 6.08
C LEU A 132 3.90 -8.90 7.53
N ALA A 133 5.19 -8.90 7.84
CA ALA A 133 5.68 -8.60 9.18
C ALA A 133 5.28 -7.19 9.62
N ALA A 134 5.40 -6.19 8.73
CA ALA A 134 5.09 -4.81 9.07
C ALA A 134 3.58 -4.52 9.17
N ARG A 135 2.76 -5.17 8.34
CA ARG A 135 1.34 -4.79 8.18
C ARG A 135 0.36 -5.74 8.85
N PHE A 136 0.69 -7.03 8.92
CA PHE A 136 -0.24 -8.07 9.38
C PHE A 136 0.12 -8.68 10.73
N ALA A 137 1.40 -8.79 11.06
CA ALA A 137 1.82 -9.34 12.35
C ALA A 137 1.25 -8.58 13.57
N PRO A 138 1.20 -7.23 13.58
CA PRO A 138 0.58 -6.49 14.68
C PRO A 138 -0.91 -6.79 14.87
N LEU A 139 -1.60 -7.28 13.83
CA LEU A 139 -3.02 -7.62 13.89
C LEU A 139 -3.28 -9.05 14.34
N ALA A 140 -2.33 -9.96 14.12
CA ALA A 140 -2.43 -11.33 14.60
C ALA A 140 -2.38 -11.41 16.14
N ALA A 141 -1.74 -10.42 16.78
CA ALA A 141 -1.70 -10.29 18.24
C ALA A 141 -3.03 -9.83 18.87
N GLU A 142 -3.99 -9.35 18.07
CA GLU A 142 -5.35 -9.02 18.52
C GLU A 142 -6.22 -10.28 18.51
N GLU A 143 -5.92 -11.26 19.37
CA GLU A 143 -6.81 -12.39 19.60
C GLU A 143 -8.17 -11.88 20.14
N GLY A 144 -9.22 -12.07 19.37
CA GLY A 144 -10.58 -11.72 19.75
C GLY A 144 -11.26 -10.64 18.92
N ALA A 145 -10.61 -10.05 17.91
CA ALA A 145 -11.32 -9.21 16.97
C ALA A 145 -12.41 -10.04 16.26
N PRO A 146 -13.69 -9.64 16.30
CA PRO A 146 -14.74 -10.39 15.64
C PRO A 146 -14.39 -10.54 14.18
N THR A 147 -14.32 -11.78 13.72
CA THR A 147 -14.21 -12.09 12.29
C THR A 147 -15.42 -11.43 11.64
N ALA A 148 -15.19 -10.33 10.93
CA ALA A 148 -16.29 -9.67 10.25
C ALA A 148 -16.94 -10.72 9.34
N ALA A 149 -18.26 -10.87 9.46
CA ALA A 149 -18.99 -11.74 8.58
C ALA A 149 -18.60 -11.41 7.14
N PRO A 150 -18.35 -12.41 6.27
CA PRO A 150 -18.00 -12.14 4.89
C PRO A 150 -19.07 -11.19 4.33
N PRO A 151 -18.65 -10.13 3.60
CA PRO A 151 -19.59 -9.20 3.01
C PRO A 151 -20.62 -9.99 2.21
N PRO A 152 -21.91 -9.59 2.23
CA PRO A 152 -22.94 -10.29 1.50
C PRO A 152 -22.44 -10.46 0.06
N GLN A 153 -22.39 -11.70 -0.39
CA GLN A 153 -21.88 -12.03 -1.72
C GLN A 153 -22.65 -11.19 -2.72
N SER A 154 -22.03 -10.12 -3.20
CA SER A 154 -22.57 -9.34 -4.32
C SER A 154 -22.93 -10.36 -5.39
N ARG A 155 -24.14 -10.23 -5.98
CA ARG A 155 -24.70 -11.13 -6.99
C ARG A 155 -23.58 -11.72 -7.82
N ARG A 156 -23.36 -13.06 -7.71
CA ARG A 156 -22.27 -13.77 -8.36
C ARG A 156 -22.32 -13.45 -9.84
N ARG A 157 -21.53 -12.51 -10.29
CA ARG A 157 -21.23 -12.38 -11.70
C ARG A 157 -20.65 -13.72 -12.11
N ARG A 158 -21.11 -14.26 -13.24
CA ARG A 158 -20.58 -15.52 -13.78
C ARG A 158 -19.06 -15.41 -13.82
N ALA A 159 -18.37 -16.35 -13.16
CA ALA A 159 -16.90 -16.35 -13.16
C ALA A 159 -16.41 -16.37 -14.62
N PRO A 160 -15.38 -15.59 -14.97
CA PRO A 160 -14.79 -15.65 -16.28
C PRO A 160 -14.20 -17.04 -16.53
N PRO A 161 -14.08 -17.47 -17.79
CA PRO A 161 -13.42 -18.72 -18.10
C PRO A 161 -12.00 -18.71 -17.56
N VAL A 162 -11.52 -19.90 -17.14
CA VAL A 162 -10.13 -20.09 -16.70
C VAL A 162 -9.24 -20.03 -17.95
N PRO A 163 -8.30 -19.08 -18.04
CA PRO A 163 -7.42 -18.97 -19.22
C PRO A 163 -6.38 -20.09 -19.24
N SER A 164 -5.84 -20.40 -20.41
CA SER A 164 -4.60 -21.15 -20.52
C SER A 164 -3.42 -20.28 -20.03
N TRP A 165 -2.29 -20.90 -19.72
CA TRP A 165 -1.09 -20.14 -19.36
C TRP A 165 -0.59 -19.27 -20.53
N ASP A 166 -0.61 -19.82 -21.73
CA ASP A 166 -0.14 -19.14 -22.95
C ASP A 166 -0.96 -17.88 -23.28
N ASP A 167 -2.24 -17.85 -22.89
CA ASP A 167 -3.08 -16.65 -23.02
C ASP A 167 -2.86 -15.68 -21.85
N LEU A 168 -2.58 -16.18 -20.66
CA LEU A 168 -2.47 -15.38 -19.44
C LEU A 168 -1.12 -14.66 -19.34
N GLU A 169 -0.02 -15.34 -19.62
CA GLU A 169 1.34 -14.82 -19.46
C GLU A 169 1.58 -13.50 -20.23
N PRO A 170 1.19 -13.34 -21.50
CA PRO A 170 1.31 -12.06 -22.19
C PRO A 170 0.51 -10.93 -21.54
N ALA A 171 -0.66 -11.24 -20.99
CA ALA A 171 -1.48 -10.26 -20.26
C ALA A 171 -0.84 -9.83 -18.94
N LEU A 172 -0.19 -10.77 -18.21
CA LEU A 172 0.57 -10.46 -17.01
C LEU A 172 1.78 -9.57 -17.31
N GLU A 173 2.53 -9.87 -18.39
CA GLU A 173 3.66 -9.06 -18.84
C GLU A 173 3.25 -7.64 -19.25
N ALA A 174 2.15 -7.51 -19.98
CA ALA A 174 1.60 -6.21 -20.37
C ALA A 174 1.20 -5.40 -19.11
N HIS A 175 0.53 -6.04 -18.16
CA HIS A 175 0.15 -5.40 -16.91
C HIS A 175 1.38 -4.97 -16.07
N ALA A 176 2.41 -5.81 -16.00
CA ALA A 176 3.67 -5.48 -15.33
C ALA A 176 4.35 -4.25 -15.95
N ALA A 177 4.35 -4.14 -17.28
CA ALA A 177 4.89 -2.98 -18.00
C ALA A 177 4.10 -1.69 -17.72
N GLU A 178 2.77 -1.80 -17.66
CA GLU A 178 1.89 -0.69 -17.30
C GLU A 178 2.13 -0.21 -15.85
N CYS A 179 2.23 -1.15 -14.90
CA CYS A 179 2.59 -0.85 -13.52
C CYS A 179 3.95 -0.15 -13.46
N ALA A 180 4.99 -0.67 -14.09
CA ALA A 180 6.32 -0.08 -14.07
C ALA A 180 6.34 1.35 -14.62
N SER A 181 5.62 1.60 -15.72
CA SER A 181 5.46 2.95 -16.29
C SER A 181 4.77 3.90 -15.30
N ALA A 182 3.76 3.43 -14.58
CA ALA A 182 3.06 4.22 -13.58
C ALA A 182 3.96 4.50 -12.34
N PHE A 183 4.76 3.54 -11.91
CA PHE A 183 5.73 3.71 -10.84
C PHE A 183 6.83 4.71 -11.21
N ALA A 184 7.31 4.73 -12.44
CA ALA A 184 8.26 5.75 -12.91
C ALA A 184 7.67 7.17 -12.75
N ARG A 185 6.43 7.38 -13.20
CA ARG A 185 5.72 8.66 -13.03
C ARG A 185 5.52 9.04 -11.56
N LEU A 186 5.24 8.05 -10.71
CA LEU A 186 5.09 8.25 -9.25
C LEU A 186 6.39 8.75 -8.62
N ARG A 187 7.52 8.11 -8.93
CA ARG A 187 8.84 8.51 -8.45
C ARG A 187 9.21 9.92 -8.89
N ASP A 188 8.98 10.24 -10.16
CA ASP A 188 9.23 11.58 -10.68
C ASP A 188 8.37 12.65 -9.99
N ALA A 189 7.11 12.34 -9.72
CA ALA A 189 6.23 13.25 -8.98
C ALA A 189 6.70 13.44 -7.52
N ALA A 190 7.16 12.35 -6.87
CA ALA A 190 7.67 12.39 -5.51
C ALA A 190 8.99 13.18 -5.42
N ARG A 191 9.95 12.94 -6.33
CA ARG A 191 11.21 13.71 -6.43
C ARG A 191 10.96 15.19 -6.60
N ARG A 192 10.11 15.58 -7.57
CA ARG A 192 9.78 16.99 -7.80
C ARG A 192 9.13 17.63 -6.56
N ARG A 193 8.34 16.87 -5.82
CA ARG A 193 7.72 17.38 -4.60
C ARG A 193 8.74 17.58 -3.49
N ALA A 194 9.66 16.65 -3.30
CA ALA A 194 10.73 16.77 -2.32
C ALA A 194 11.68 17.93 -2.67
N ALA A 195 12.11 18.01 -3.92
CA ALA A 195 13.00 19.07 -4.41
C ALA A 195 12.36 20.49 -4.38
N ALA A 196 11.05 20.60 -4.25
CA ALA A 196 10.36 21.89 -4.07
C ALA A 196 10.34 22.36 -2.60
N THR A 197 11.00 21.66 -1.70
CA THR A 197 11.14 22.03 -0.28
C THR A 197 12.56 22.58 -0.10
N ASP A 198 12.68 23.79 0.43
CA ASP A 198 13.96 24.36 0.80
C ASP A 198 14.65 23.43 1.80
N ASP A 199 15.94 23.18 1.67
CA ASP A 199 16.76 22.31 2.51
C ASP A 199 16.72 20.78 2.19
N VAL A 200 16.08 20.33 1.13
CA VAL A 200 16.10 18.92 0.70
C VAL A 200 17.11 18.74 -0.43
N ASP A 201 18.18 18.02 -0.17
CA ASP A 201 19.16 17.64 -1.22
C ASP A 201 18.62 16.52 -2.14
N ALA A 202 19.37 16.22 -3.20
CA ALA A 202 18.95 15.22 -4.19
C ALA A 202 18.86 13.81 -3.59
N ALA A 203 19.73 13.46 -2.64
CA ALA A 203 19.73 12.14 -2.01
C ALA A 203 18.49 11.95 -1.13
N ALA A 204 18.14 12.94 -0.32
CA ALA A 204 16.92 12.93 0.48
C ALA A 204 15.65 12.93 -0.39
N ALA A 205 15.68 13.61 -1.56
CA ALA A 205 14.57 13.56 -2.51
C ALA A 205 14.40 12.16 -3.14
N ASP A 206 15.50 11.46 -3.42
CA ASP A 206 15.50 10.11 -3.93
C ASP A 206 15.03 9.10 -2.88
N GLU A 207 15.47 9.23 -1.64
CA GLU A 207 15.02 8.41 -0.51
C GLU A 207 13.50 8.57 -0.28
N TYR A 208 13.02 9.80 -0.28
CA TYR A 208 11.58 10.08 -0.20
C TYR A 208 10.80 9.41 -1.34
N ALA A 209 11.30 9.53 -2.57
CA ALA A 209 10.64 8.94 -3.74
C ALA A 209 10.64 7.41 -3.68
N ALA A 210 11.72 6.79 -3.21
CA ALA A 210 11.80 5.35 -2.99
C ALA A 210 10.80 4.90 -1.91
N GLY A 211 10.71 5.62 -0.79
CA GLY A 211 9.73 5.32 0.27
C GLY A 211 8.27 5.39 -0.21
N VAL A 212 7.93 6.40 -1.03
CA VAL A 212 6.60 6.51 -1.63
C VAL A 212 6.34 5.34 -2.59
N ALA A 213 7.34 4.94 -3.38
CA ALA A 213 7.23 3.80 -4.29
C ALA A 213 7.04 2.49 -3.52
N GLN A 214 7.82 2.24 -2.47
CA GLN A 214 7.70 1.05 -1.61
C GLN A 214 6.31 0.94 -0.96
N LEU A 215 5.78 2.04 -0.41
CA LEU A 215 4.42 2.06 0.15
C LEU A 215 3.36 1.73 -0.90
N THR A 216 3.52 2.26 -2.11
CA THR A 216 2.59 2.01 -3.22
C THR A 216 2.73 0.56 -3.72
N ALA A 217 3.95 0.02 -3.80
CA ALA A 217 4.20 -1.37 -4.17
C ALA A 217 3.56 -2.34 -3.17
N ALA A 218 3.69 -2.07 -1.87
CA ALA A 218 3.03 -2.89 -0.85
C ALA A 218 1.50 -2.88 -1.00
N HIS A 219 0.90 -1.73 -1.33
CA HIS A 219 -0.52 -1.65 -1.63
C HIS A 219 -0.89 -2.39 -2.92
N LEU A 220 -0.06 -2.29 -3.97
CA LEU A 220 -0.25 -3.06 -5.20
C LEU A 220 -0.25 -4.56 -4.92
N VAL A 221 0.72 -5.08 -4.17
CA VAL A 221 0.79 -6.50 -3.79
C VAL A 221 -0.50 -6.95 -3.10
N GLU A 222 -1.01 -6.18 -2.14
CA GLU A 222 -2.27 -6.49 -1.47
C GLU A 222 -3.46 -6.51 -2.43
N LEU A 223 -3.57 -5.54 -3.34
CA LEU A 223 -4.64 -5.49 -4.33
C LEU A 223 -4.58 -6.67 -5.31
N LEU A 224 -3.39 -7.04 -5.77
CA LEU A 224 -3.18 -8.18 -6.65
C LEU A 224 -3.59 -9.49 -5.96
N ALA A 225 -3.13 -9.70 -4.72
CA ALA A 225 -3.49 -10.88 -3.94
C ALA A 225 -4.99 -10.92 -3.60
N LEU A 226 -5.58 -9.77 -3.25
CA LEU A 226 -7.01 -9.65 -3.03
C LEU A 226 -7.80 -10.05 -4.29
N ARG A 227 -7.35 -9.62 -5.46
CA ARG A 227 -7.98 -9.94 -6.74
C ARG A 227 -7.86 -11.42 -7.10
N ALA A 228 -6.71 -12.03 -6.77
CA ALA A 228 -6.43 -13.43 -7.03
C ALA A 228 -7.15 -14.39 -6.07
N PHE A 229 -7.30 -14.03 -4.80
CA PHE A 229 -7.73 -14.99 -3.77
C PHE A 229 -8.94 -14.53 -2.94
N GLY A 230 -9.33 -13.27 -3.10
CA GLY A 230 -10.36 -12.67 -2.25
C GLY A 230 -9.88 -12.35 -0.83
N PRO A 231 -10.71 -11.64 -0.05
CA PRO A 231 -10.30 -11.11 1.25
C PRO A 231 -10.07 -12.18 2.33
N ALA A 232 -10.76 -13.31 2.25
CA ALA A 232 -10.68 -14.37 3.25
C ALA A 232 -9.34 -15.13 3.21
N ARG A 233 -8.68 -15.19 2.06
CA ARG A 233 -7.44 -15.94 1.84
C ARG A 233 -6.20 -15.06 1.66
N LEU A 234 -6.38 -13.76 1.66
CA LEU A 234 -5.32 -12.79 1.34
C LEU A 234 -4.04 -13.03 2.15
N GLN A 235 -4.14 -13.11 3.47
CA GLN A 235 -2.98 -13.23 4.35
C GLN A 235 -2.30 -14.59 4.22
N GLU A 236 -3.08 -15.67 4.16
CA GLU A 236 -2.57 -17.03 3.97
C GLU A 236 -1.79 -17.17 2.66
N GLU A 237 -2.35 -16.69 1.56
CA GLU A 237 -1.74 -16.82 0.24
C GLU A 237 -0.51 -15.92 0.07
N LEU A 238 -0.50 -14.74 0.70
CA LEU A 238 0.71 -13.91 0.74
C LEU A 238 1.83 -14.57 1.55
N ALA A 239 1.51 -15.28 2.64
CA ALA A 239 2.51 -16.04 3.40
C ALA A 239 3.14 -17.16 2.56
N VAL A 240 2.33 -17.88 1.78
CA VAL A 240 2.85 -18.89 0.85
C VAL A 240 3.80 -18.27 -0.18
N ILE A 241 3.46 -17.09 -0.73
CA ILE A 241 4.32 -16.39 -1.71
C ILE A 241 5.63 -15.92 -1.07
N ALA A 242 5.60 -15.48 0.19
CA ALA A 242 6.79 -15.08 0.93
C ALA A 242 7.79 -16.23 1.14
N GLU A 243 7.32 -17.49 1.12
CA GLU A 243 8.14 -18.68 1.28
C GLU A 243 8.70 -19.22 -0.06
N LEU A 244 8.21 -18.73 -1.21
CA LEU A 244 8.62 -19.15 -2.55
C LEU A 244 9.95 -18.48 -2.98
N SER A 245 11.03 -18.68 -2.27
CA SER A 245 12.36 -18.08 -2.52
C SER A 245 13.20 -18.90 -3.47
#